data_e627501d3bf01a4cdb7bb5ea3873c676
#
_entry.id   e627501d3bf01a4cdb7bb5ea3873c676
#
_cell.length_a   1.000
_cell.length_b   1.000
_cell.length_c   1.000
_cell.angle_alpha   90.00
_cell.angle_beta   90.00
_cell.angle_gamma   90.00
#
_symmetry.space_group_name_H-M   'P 1'
#
loop_
_entity.id
_entity.type
_entity.pdbx_description
1 polymer ?
#
loop_
_entity_poly.entity_id
_entity_poly.type
_entity_poly.pdbx_seq_one_letter_code
_entity_poly.pdbx_strand_id
1 'polypeptide(L)'
;WQHWLDMGEKLGDKAPKIFHVNWFRTDAEGHFIWPGFGDNMRVLMWILARCDGTVDAVKTPIGYEPKPEDINIEGLDGVTLDTIKDLLSVDVASWEDDIYRPVTGIEAFYAKFGDKLPAEMKKQLFNLKVRLAMAE
;
A
#
# COMPACT_ATOMS: atom_id res chain seq x y z
N TRP A 1 15.31 -11.73 2.83
CA TRP A 1 14.34 -11.57 1.73
C TRP A 1 14.33 -12.76 0.77
N GLN A 2 15.46 -13.29 0.39
CA GLN A 2 15.48 -14.44 -0.52
C GLN A 2 14.61 -15.60 0.00
N HIS A 3 14.70 -15.92 1.28
CA HIS A 3 13.86 -16.95 1.89
C HIS A 3 12.34 -16.70 1.67
N TRP A 4 11.88 -15.45 1.79
CA TRP A 4 10.46 -15.13 1.56
C TRP A 4 10.06 -15.24 0.10
N LEU A 5 10.95 -14.89 -0.81
CA LEU A 5 10.75 -15.08 -2.25
C LEU A 5 10.65 -16.58 -2.58
N ASP A 6 11.57 -17.39 -2.06
CA ASP A 6 11.58 -18.84 -2.24
C ASP A 6 10.32 -19.50 -1.65
N MET A 7 9.84 -19.01 -0.50
CA MET A 7 8.58 -19.47 0.10
C MET A 7 7.37 -19.08 -0.73
N GLY A 8 7.35 -17.88 -1.31
CA GLY A 8 6.30 -17.45 -2.23
C GLY A 8 6.23 -18.36 -3.46
N GLU A 9 7.37 -18.67 -4.07
CA GLU A 9 7.45 -19.61 -5.21
C GLU A 9 6.98 -21.02 -4.81
N LYS A 10 7.43 -21.52 -3.67
CA LYS A 10 7.08 -22.85 -3.16
C LYS A 10 5.58 -22.99 -2.85
N LEU A 11 4.96 -21.95 -2.31
CA LEU A 11 3.55 -21.97 -1.90
C LEU A 11 2.61 -21.66 -3.05
N GLY A 12 3.05 -20.88 -4.05
CA GLY A 12 2.23 -20.47 -5.18
C GLY A 12 0.90 -19.85 -4.71
N ASP A 13 -0.22 -20.36 -5.21
CA ASP A 13 -1.56 -19.85 -4.87
C ASP A 13 -1.95 -20.04 -3.39
N LYS A 14 -1.18 -20.83 -2.65
CA LYS A 14 -1.37 -21.04 -1.20
C LYS A 14 -0.59 -20.01 -0.35
N ALA A 15 0.20 -19.14 -0.98
CA ALA A 15 0.91 -18.09 -0.26
C ALA A 15 -0.10 -17.12 0.40
N PRO A 16 0.16 -16.71 1.65
CA PRO A 16 -0.70 -15.73 2.31
C PRO A 16 -0.65 -14.40 1.54
N LYS A 17 -1.79 -13.72 1.46
CA LYS A 17 -1.85 -12.37 0.92
C LYS A 17 -1.21 -11.40 1.90
N ILE A 18 -0.46 -10.43 1.38
CA ILE A 18 0.22 -9.41 2.17
C ILE A 18 -0.43 -8.06 1.89
N PHE A 19 -0.79 -7.36 2.94
CA PHE A 19 -1.39 -6.03 2.87
C PHE A 19 -0.49 -5.02 3.57
N HIS A 20 -0.39 -3.84 3.00
CA HIS A 20 0.29 -2.70 3.59
C HIS A 20 -0.75 -1.61 3.87
N VAL A 21 -0.77 -1.09 5.10
CA VAL A 21 -1.72 -0.06 5.53
C VAL A 21 -0.97 1.09 6.18
N ASN A 22 -1.27 2.32 5.77
CA ASN A 22 -0.78 3.52 6.41
C ASN A 22 -1.90 4.15 7.28
N TRP A 23 -1.77 4.03 8.59
CA TRP A 23 -2.71 4.60 9.56
C TRP A 23 -2.46 6.09 9.87
N PHE A 24 -1.37 6.66 9.36
CA PHE A 24 -0.79 7.90 9.86
C PHE A 24 -0.80 9.03 8.82
N ARG A 25 -1.63 8.94 7.77
CA ARG A 25 -1.82 10.09 6.87
C ARG A 25 -2.40 11.25 7.63
N THR A 26 -1.84 12.43 7.40
CA THR A 26 -2.27 13.68 8.03
C THR A 26 -2.83 14.65 6.99
N ASP A 27 -3.70 15.55 7.47
CA ASP A 27 -4.11 16.74 6.74
C ASP A 27 -3.00 17.82 6.71
N ALA A 28 -3.32 18.97 6.12
CA ALA A 28 -2.38 20.09 6.03
C ALA A 28 -2.01 20.70 7.40
N GLU A 29 -2.86 20.52 8.40
CA GLU A 29 -2.67 20.96 9.77
C GLU A 29 -1.92 19.93 10.64
N GLY A 30 -1.65 18.73 10.10
CA GLY A 30 -0.94 17.66 10.79
C GLY A 30 -1.82 16.74 11.65
N HIS A 31 -3.13 16.83 11.54
CA HIS A 31 -4.05 15.91 12.22
C HIS A 31 -4.21 14.62 11.42
N PHE A 32 -4.35 13.49 12.12
CA PHE A 32 -4.62 12.22 11.45
C PHE A 32 -6.00 12.24 10.78
N ILE A 33 -6.03 11.89 9.50
CA ILE A 33 -7.27 11.84 8.71
C ILE A 33 -8.12 10.62 9.10
N TRP A 34 -7.47 9.47 9.33
CA TRP A 34 -8.15 8.27 9.82
C TRP A 34 -8.34 8.34 11.34
N PRO A 35 -9.53 8.05 11.89
CA PRO A 35 -9.81 8.22 13.32
C PRO A 35 -9.02 7.28 14.24
N GLY A 36 -8.42 6.22 13.69
CA GLY A 36 -7.46 5.42 14.42
C GLY A 36 -7.97 4.12 14.99
N PHE A 37 -7.42 3.73 16.13
CA PHE A 37 -7.41 2.37 16.65
C PHE A 37 -8.81 1.71 16.73
N GLY A 38 -9.82 2.41 17.21
CA GLY A 38 -11.18 1.86 17.36
C GLY A 38 -11.82 1.48 16.03
N ASP A 39 -11.46 2.17 14.95
CA ASP A 39 -12.08 2.03 13.64
C ASP A 39 -11.22 1.23 12.64
N ASN A 40 -10.01 0.83 13.02
CA ASN A 40 -9.11 0.04 12.18
C ASN A 40 -9.75 -1.29 11.73
N MET A 41 -10.66 -1.84 12.52
CA MET A 41 -11.37 -3.08 12.18
C MET A 41 -12.15 -2.97 10.88
N ARG A 42 -12.61 -1.79 10.48
CA ARG A 42 -13.33 -1.53 9.22
C ARG A 42 -12.46 -1.87 8.00
N VAL A 43 -11.19 -1.49 8.04
CA VAL A 43 -10.20 -1.84 7.00
C VAL A 43 -9.85 -3.32 7.07
N LEU A 44 -9.68 -3.88 8.28
CA LEU A 44 -9.41 -5.31 8.45
C LEU A 44 -10.56 -6.18 7.94
N MET A 45 -11.80 -5.75 8.08
CA MET A 45 -12.97 -6.45 7.51
C MET A 45 -12.90 -6.51 5.98
N TRP A 46 -12.51 -5.41 5.31
CA TRP A 46 -12.28 -5.43 3.87
C TRP A 46 -11.13 -6.40 3.49
N ILE A 47 -10.03 -6.39 4.26
CA ILE A 47 -8.89 -7.31 4.06
C ILE A 47 -9.35 -8.77 4.13
N LEU A 48 -10.14 -9.13 5.14
CA LEU A 48 -10.69 -10.48 5.31
C LEU A 48 -11.60 -10.85 4.12
N ALA A 49 -12.53 -9.98 3.75
CA ALA A 49 -13.41 -10.17 2.61
C ALA A 49 -12.62 -10.33 1.29
N ARG A 50 -11.50 -9.58 1.13
CA ARG A 50 -10.59 -9.73 -0.01
C ARG A 50 -9.85 -11.07 0.02
N CYS A 51 -9.49 -11.58 1.18
CA CYS A 51 -8.91 -12.92 1.32
C CYS A 51 -9.90 -14.02 0.94
N ASP A 52 -11.16 -13.87 1.32
CA ASP A 52 -12.24 -14.79 1.03
C ASP A 52 -12.77 -14.68 -0.42
N GLY A 53 -12.31 -13.68 -1.18
CA GLY A 53 -12.73 -13.44 -2.56
C GLY A 53 -14.16 -12.88 -2.70
N THR A 54 -14.73 -12.30 -1.64
CA THR A 54 -16.09 -11.74 -1.61
C THR A 54 -16.15 -10.27 -2.02
N VAL A 55 -15.02 -9.58 -2.11
CA VAL A 55 -14.90 -8.21 -2.61
C VAL A 55 -13.81 -8.09 -3.67
N ASP A 56 -14.03 -7.17 -4.61
CA ASP A 56 -13.02 -6.81 -5.62
C ASP A 56 -12.03 -5.77 -5.09
N ALA A 57 -11.02 -5.46 -5.91
CA ALA A 57 -10.06 -4.41 -5.65
C ALA A 57 -9.80 -3.59 -6.91
N VAL A 58 -9.48 -2.32 -6.74
CA VAL A 58 -9.03 -1.43 -7.80
C VAL A 58 -7.54 -1.58 -7.99
N LYS A 59 -7.11 -1.73 -9.24
CA LYS A 59 -5.69 -1.75 -9.57
C LYS A 59 -5.16 -0.32 -9.67
N THR A 60 -4.16 0.00 -8.87
CA THR A 60 -3.47 1.29 -8.86
C THR A 60 -1.98 1.12 -9.18
N PRO A 61 -1.22 2.20 -9.41
CA PRO A 61 0.22 2.11 -9.62
C PRO A 61 0.97 1.42 -8.47
N ILE A 62 0.48 1.54 -7.24
CA ILE A 62 1.13 1.01 -6.04
C ILE A 62 0.63 -0.38 -5.63
N GLY A 63 -0.46 -0.85 -6.22
CA GLY A 63 -1.01 -2.18 -5.93
C GLY A 63 -2.52 -2.26 -6.09
N TYR A 64 -3.14 -3.12 -5.30
CA TYR A 64 -4.59 -3.28 -5.28
C TYR A 64 -5.17 -2.64 -4.03
N GLU A 65 -6.16 -1.78 -4.21
CA GLU A 65 -6.81 -1.01 -3.16
C GLU A 65 -8.31 -1.27 -3.11
N PRO A 66 -8.98 -1.01 -1.97
CA PRO A 66 -10.45 -1.04 -1.92
C PRO A 66 -11.05 0.03 -2.83
N LYS A 67 -12.27 -0.19 -3.29
CA LYS A 67 -13.11 0.93 -3.72
C LYS A 67 -13.49 1.74 -2.48
N PRO A 68 -13.58 3.07 -2.57
CA PRO A 68 -13.98 3.89 -1.42
C PRO A 68 -15.28 3.44 -0.76
N GLU A 69 -16.23 2.97 -1.55
CA GLU A 69 -17.55 2.51 -1.11
C GLU A 69 -17.52 1.17 -0.35
N ASP A 70 -16.43 0.40 -0.50
CA ASP A 70 -16.26 -0.89 0.19
C ASP A 70 -15.78 -0.73 1.64
N ILE A 71 -15.35 0.46 2.04
CA ILE A 71 -14.99 0.78 3.42
C ILE A 71 -16.22 1.28 4.16
N ASN A 72 -16.69 0.53 5.13
CA ASN A 72 -17.84 0.93 5.94
C ASN A 72 -17.47 2.12 6.82
N ILE A 73 -18.09 3.27 6.57
CA ILE A 73 -17.92 4.52 7.33
C ILE A 73 -19.16 4.88 8.16
N GLU A 74 -20.16 4.01 8.24
CA GLU A 74 -21.37 4.25 9.04
C GLU A 74 -21.02 4.50 10.51
N GLY A 75 -21.50 5.62 11.06
CA GLY A 75 -21.25 6.03 12.44
C GLY A 75 -19.86 6.61 12.69
N LEU A 76 -19.06 6.90 11.65
CA LEU A 76 -17.81 7.66 11.80
C LEU A 76 -18.10 9.16 11.78
N ASP A 77 -17.70 9.86 12.83
CA ASP A 77 -17.76 11.32 12.85
C ASP A 77 -16.61 11.92 12.02
N GLY A 78 -16.93 12.88 11.17
CA GLY A 78 -15.94 13.63 10.39
C GLY A 78 -15.30 12.87 9.21
N VAL A 79 -15.62 11.60 8.99
CA VAL A 79 -15.14 10.81 7.85
C VAL A 79 -16.26 10.65 6.83
N THR A 80 -16.03 11.14 5.63
CA THR A 80 -16.95 11.06 4.49
C THR A 80 -16.42 10.14 3.41
N LEU A 81 -17.23 9.84 2.41
CA LEU A 81 -16.77 9.10 1.23
C LEU A 81 -15.63 9.84 0.50
N ASP A 82 -15.67 11.17 0.47
CA ASP A 82 -14.60 11.96 -0.14
C ASP A 82 -13.30 11.91 0.68
N THR A 83 -13.40 11.82 2.01
CA THR A 83 -12.26 11.52 2.88
C THR A 83 -11.62 10.18 2.52
N ILE A 84 -12.43 9.14 2.29
CA ILE A 84 -11.90 7.83 1.89
C ILE A 84 -11.27 7.87 0.49
N LYS A 85 -11.88 8.58 -0.46
CA LYS A 85 -11.27 8.79 -1.80
C LYS A 85 -9.91 9.48 -1.70
N ASP A 86 -9.78 10.48 -0.85
CA ASP A 86 -8.50 11.16 -0.61
C ASP A 86 -7.48 10.20 0.01
N LEU A 87 -7.88 9.44 1.04
CA LEU A 87 -7.01 8.45 1.69
C LEU A 87 -6.52 7.35 0.72
N LEU A 88 -7.30 6.99 -0.27
CA LEU A 88 -6.98 5.99 -1.30
C LEU A 88 -6.38 6.62 -2.57
N SER A 89 -6.18 7.93 -2.60
CA SER A 89 -5.53 8.59 -3.75
C SER A 89 -4.04 8.28 -3.79
N VAL A 90 -3.52 8.03 -4.98
CA VAL A 90 -2.09 7.82 -5.21
C VAL A 90 -1.47 9.13 -5.68
N ASP A 91 -0.75 9.80 -4.80
CA ASP A 91 0.06 10.97 -5.15
C ASP A 91 1.40 10.51 -5.73
N VAL A 92 1.53 10.59 -7.05
CA VAL A 92 2.72 10.15 -7.79
C VAL A 92 3.97 10.89 -7.32
N ALA A 93 3.90 12.21 -7.11
CA ALA A 93 5.04 13.01 -6.69
C ALA A 93 5.55 12.62 -5.29
N SER A 94 4.65 12.34 -4.35
CA SER A 94 5.03 11.82 -3.03
C SER A 94 5.70 10.46 -3.12
N TRP A 95 5.23 9.58 -3.98
CA TRP A 95 5.85 8.27 -4.20
C TRP A 95 7.22 8.37 -4.85
N GLU A 96 7.41 9.29 -5.79
CA GLU A 96 8.72 9.56 -6.39
C GLU A 96 9.70 10.08 -5.35
N ASP A 97 9.28 11.02 -4.49
CA ASP A 97 10.10 11.50 -3.38
C ASP A 97 10.50 10.35 -2.45
N ASP A 98 9.57 9.48 -2.09
CA ASP A 98 9.84 8.30 -1.25
C ASP A 98 10.79 7.29 -1.91
N ILE A 99 10.77 7.16 -3.24
CA ILE A 99 11.70 6.29 -3.97
C ILE A 99 13.11 6.88 -3.95
N TYR A 100 13.25 8.17 -4.26
CA TYR A 100 14.54 8.81 -4.56
C TYR A 100 15.17 9.57 -3.39
N ARG A 101 14.49 9.68 -2.26
CA ARG A 101 15.01 10.40 -1.08
C ARG A 101 16.40 9.87 -0.68
N PRO A 102 17.43 10.74 -0.57
CA PRO A 102 18.84 10.29 -0.54
C PRO A 102 19.22 9.39 0.62
N VAL A 103 18.56 9.49 1.77
CA VAL A 103 18.93 8.74 2.99
C VAL A 103 17.88 7.73 3.38
N THR A 104 16.60 8.08 3.26
CA THR A 104 15.47 7.30 3.74
C THR A 104 14.64 6.68 2.62
N GLY A 105 14.90 7.03 1.37
CA GLY A 105 14.19 6.52 0.21
C GLY A 105 14.44 5.04 -0.04
N ILE A 106 13.59 4.45 -0.85
CA ILE A 106 13.63 3.01 -1.17
C ILE A 106 14.95 2.62 -1.84
N GLU A 107 15.44 3.44 -2.79
CA GLU A 107 16.72 3.18 -3.46
C GLU A 107 17.90 3.24 -2.49
N ALA A 108 17.93 4.26 -1.66
CA ALA A 108 18.98 4.42 -0.65
C ALA A 108 18.96 3.27 0.37
N PHE A 109 17.77 2.79 0.74
CA PHE A 109 17.62 1.63 1.59
C PHE A 109 18.13 0.35 0.90
N TYR A 110 17.76 0.12 -0.35
CA TYR A 110 18.20 -1.06 -1.10
C TYR A 110 19.71 -1.06 -1.35
N ALA A 111 20.31 0.09 -1.56
CA ALA A 111 21.77 0.21 -1.73
C ALA A 111 22.57 -0.32 -0.55
N LYS A 112 22.02 -0.31 0.67
CA LYS A 112 22.67 -0.85 1.88
C LYS A 112 22.93 -2.35 1.81
N PHE A 113 22.23 -3.10 0.97
CA PHE A 113 22.36 -4.54 0.82
C PHE A 113 23.40 -4.96 -0.22
N GLY A 114 23.81 -4.05 -1.10
CA GLY A 114 24.79 -4.33 -2.16
C GLY A 114 24.40 -5.57 -2.97
N ASP A 115 25.35 -6.51 -3.12
CA ASP A 115 25.16 -7.74 -3.90
C ASP A 115 24.21 -8.75 -3.22
N LYS A 116 23.86 -8.53 -1.95
CA LYS A 116 22.92 -9.39 -1.22
C LYS A 116 21.45 -9.04 -1.49
N LEU A 117 21.17 -7.94 -2.20
CA LEU A 117 19.81 -7.60 -2.59
C LEU A 117 19.29 -8.56 -3.66
N PRO A 118 18.21 -9.32 -3.41
CA PRO A 118 17.66 -10.22 -4.42
C PRO A 118 17.28 -9.50 -5.71
N ALA A 119 17.50 -10.14 -6.86
CA ALA A 119 17.19 -9.56 -8.17
C ALA A 119 15.69 -9.23 -8.31
N GLU A 120 14.81 -10.04 -7.70
CA GLU A 120 13.37 -9.79 -7.74
C GLU A 120 13.00 -8.48 -7.03
N MET A 121 13.68 -8.10 -5.93
CA MET A 121 13.43 -6.82 -5.25
C MET A 121 13.80 -5.64 -6.15
N LYS A 122 14.91 -5.73 -6.88
CA LYS A 122 15.30 -4.71 -7.88
C LYS A 122 14.26 -4.59 -8.99
N LYS A 123 13.77 -5.72 -9.48
CA LYS A 123 12.72 -5.79 -10.50
C LYS A 123 11.39 -5.19 -10.01
N GLN A 124 11.00 -5.46 -8.78
CA GLN A 124 9.77 -4.89 -8.20
C GLN A 124 9.86 -3.37 -8.06
N LEU A 125 11.00 -2.84 -7.64
CA LEU A 125 11.21 -1.39 -7.59
C LEU A 125 11.17 -0.78 -9.00
N PHE A 126 11.81 -1.40 -9.98
CA PHE A 126 11.75 -0.96 -11.37
C PHE A 126 10.30 -0.94 -11.91
N ASN A 127 9.54 -2.00 -11.64
CA ASN A 127 8.14 -2.10 -12.05
C ASN A 127 7.28 -1.03 -11.37
N LEU A 128 7.53 -0.69 -10.10
CA LEU A 128 6.85 0.40 -9.41
C LEU A 128 7.10 1.74 -10.12
N LYS A 129 8.35 2.07 -10.42
CA LYS A 129 8.71 3.29 -11.15
C LYS A 129 8.00 3.37 -12.52
N VAL A 130 7.98 2.27 -13.26
CA VAL A 130 7.27 2.22 -14.55
C VAL A 130 5.77 2.48 -14.37
N ARG A 131 5.13 1.88 -13.37
CA ARG A 131 3.69 2.10 -13.13
C ARG A 131 3.38 3.53 -12.70
N LEU A 132 4.22 4.16 -11.90
CA LEU A 132 4.07 5.56 -11.51
C LEU A 132 4.21 6.48 -12.72
N ALA A 133 5.26 6.32 -13.52
CA ALA A 133 5.47 7.10 -14.74
C ALA A 133 4.37 6.93 -15.82
N MET A 134 3.59 5.85 -15.76
CA MET A 134 2.43 5.64 -16.65
C MET A 134 1.12 6.21 -16.09
N ALA A 135 1.13 6.66 -14.85
CA ALA A 135 -0.05 7.22 -14.17
C ALA A 135 -0.10 8.76 -14.19
N GLU A 136 0.99 9.41 -14.65
CA GLU A 136 1.03 10.84 -14.95
C GLU A 136 0.24 11.15 -16.26
#